data_df11e41a222024707a1b5da1f2ff4cba
#
_entry.id   df11e41a222024707a1b5da1f2ff4cba
#
_cell.length_a   1.000
_cell.length_b   1.000
_cell.length_c   1.000
_cell.angle_alpha   90.00
_cell.angle_beta   90.00
_cell.angle_gamma   90.00
#
_symmetry.space_group_name_H-M   'P 1'
#
loop_
_entity.id
_entity.type
_entity.pdbx_description
1 polymer ?
#
loop_
_entity_poly.entity_id
_entity_poly.type
_entity_poly.pdbx_seq_one_letter_code
_entity_poly.pdbx_strand_id
1 'polypeptide(L)'
;VSSREESFFDALETREPAAREAALMAALPAQVAHAQASSPAYTELLSGVDAGSITSRAALAELPLTRKSSLAAAQAARRALRLGGYAAGAPRRIFQSPGPLYEPEPEAEGLDPWRVARALHAAGIRAGQLAHVGFSYHLTPAGAMMEAGLRALGAASFPGGVGNTELQLQALLDLQPEAYAGTPSLLRILLEKAGEGGHALPRLRRALVSGEACPPALTAWFAERGVDAFQCYATADLGLIAYQTPAREGLVVDEGVIVEIVRPGSGEPVRDGEVGEVVVTTLSPGYPLIRFATGDLSAVMPGQSPCGRTNQRLRGWLGRADQSAKVRGMFVHAGQVAEVLARCSLHGRARLVVDGELANDSMCLRVEADAPAPGLTDQLQAALRDVTKLR
;
A
#
# COMPACT_ATOMS: atom_id res chain seq x y z
N VAL A 1 -10.49 -27.70 19.08
CA VAL A 1 -9.95 -26.44 19.63
C VAL A 1 -8.78 -25.95 18.73
N SER A 2 -7.89 -26.87 18.30
CA SER A 2 -6.68 -26.54 17.48
C SER A 2 -6.99 -25.83 16.14
N SER A 3 -8.05 -26.21 15.42
CA SER A 3 -8.32 -25.69 14.07
C SER A 3 -8.80 -24.24 14.02
N ARG A 4 -9.30 -23.68 15.12
CA ARG A 4 -9.80 -22.30 15.17
C ARG A 4 -8.67 -21.29 15.47
N GLU A 5 -7.70 -21.69 16.31
CA GLU A 5 -6.51 -20.88 16.62
C GLU A 5 -5.55 -20.75 15.41
N GLU A 6 -5.55 -21.75 14.51
CA GLU A 6 -4.76 -21.66 13.26
C GLU A 6 -5.38 -20.74 12.19
N SER A 7 -6.66 -20.37 12.32
CA SER A 7 -7.39 -19.58 11.32
C SER A 7 -7.22 -18.07 11.50
N PHE A 8 -6.89 -17.60 12.70
CA PHE A 8 -6.77 -16.19 13.06
C PHE A 8 -5.40 -15.90 13.65
N PHE A 9 -4.89 -14.70 13.37
CA PHE A 9 -3.60 -14.25 13.90
C PHE A 9 -3.69 -14.00 15.42
N ASP A 10 -4.78 -13.36 15.84
CA ASP A 10 -5.11 -13.11 17.25
C ASP A 10 -6.63 -12.97 17.48
N ALA A 11 -7.02 -12.79 18.73
CA ALA A 11 -8.42 -12.63 19.12
C ALA A 11 -9.07 -11.31 18.65
N LEU A 12 -8.26 -10.32 18.26
CA LEU A 12 -8.77 -9.03 17.77
C LEU A 12 -9.53 -9.19 16.45
N GLU A 13 -9.13 -10.14 15.61
CA GLU A 13 -9.76 -10.37 14.30
C GLU A 13 -11.24 -10.83 14.40
N THR A 14 -11.63 -11.40 15.54
CA THR A 14 -12.99 -11.96 15.76
C THR A 14 -13.76 -11.26 16.87
N ARG A 15 -13.21 -10.18 17.44
CA ARG A 15 -13.91 -9.42 18.49
C ARG A 15 -15.18 -8.77 17.93
N GLU A 16 -16.16 -8.58 18.81
CA GLU A 16 -17.42 -7.93 18.44
C GLU A 16 -17.18 -6.55 17.80
N PRO A 17 -17.86 -6.23 16.66
CA PRO A 17 -17.67 -4.96 15.96
C PRO A 17 -17.86 -3.72 16.83
N ALA A 18 -18.86 -3.73 17.72
CA ALA A 18 -19.11 -2.63 18.65
C ALA A 18 -17.98 -2.45 19.67
N ALA A 19 -17.39 -3.56 20.15
CA ALA A 19 -16.26 -3.51 21.07
C ALA A 19 -14.97 -3.00 20.35
N ARG A 20 -14.80 -3.35 19.07
CA ARG A 20 -13.70 -2.81 18.24
C ARG A 20 -13.86 -1.30 18.07
N GLU A 21 -15.03 -0.87 17.65
CA GLU A 21 -15.30 0.56 17.43
C GLU A 21 -15.10 1.36 18.72
N ALA A 22 -15.63 0.87 19.84
CA ALA A 22 -15.42 1.51 21.14
C ALA A 22 -13.94 1.63 21.52
N ALA A 23 -13.14 0.59 21.29
CA ALA A 23 -11.71 0.58 21.58
C ALA A 23 -10.93 1.57 20.68
N LEU A 24 -11.25 1.64 19.38
CA LEU A 24 -10.64 2.58 18.44
C LEU A 24 -10.98 4.03 18.81
N MET A 25 -12.25 4.31 19.10
CA MET A 25 -12.69 5.64 19.48
C MET A 25 -12.15 6.07 20.85
N ALA A 26 -11.96 5.14 21.78
CA ALA A 26 -11.33 5.40 23.07
C ALA A 26 -9.82 5.74 22.95
N ALA A 27 -9.13 5.15 21.98
CA ALA A 27 -7.71 5.44 21.72
C ALA A 27 -7.49 6.77 20.98
N LEU A 28 -8.47 7.24 20.24
CA LEU A 28 -8.35 8.39 19.34
C LEU A 28 -7.99 9.71 20.03
N PRO A 29 -8.61 10.10 21.17
CA PRO A 29 -8.23 11.33 21.89
C PRO A 29 -6.75 11.35 22.29
N ALA A 30 -6.24 10.23 22.81
CA ALA A 30 -4.84 10.12 23.19
C ALA A 30 -3.89 10.21 21.98
N GLN A 31 -4.25 9.62 20.85
CA GLN A 31 -3.49 9.70 19.62
C GLN A 31 -3.47 11.13 19.05
N VAL A 32 -4.58 11.84 19.06
CA VAL A 32 -4.67 13.25 18.60
C VAL A 32 -3.85 14.15 19.53
N ALA A 33 -4.00 14.01 20.86
CA ALA A 33 -3.20 14.76 21.84
C ALA A 33 -1.70 14.50 21.68
N HIS A 34 -1.32 13.23 21.45
CA HIS A 34 0.06 12.85 21.20
C HIS A 34 0.60 13.50 19.92
N ALA A 35 -0.16 13.45 18.82
CA ALA A 35 0.22 14.10 17.57
C ALA A 35 0.44 15.62 17.76
N GLN A 36 -0.46 16.31 18.46
CA GLN A 36 -0.33 17.73 18.78
C GLN A 36 0.91 18.04 19.64
N ALA A 37 1.22 17.19 20.61
CA ALA A 37 2.33 17.42 21.55
C ALA A 37 3.70 17.09 20.97
N SER A 38 3.80 16.06 20.11
CA SER A 38 5.06 15.47 19.65
C SER A 38 5.44 15.78 18.22
N SER A 39 4.51 16.24 17.39
CA SER A 39 4.73 16.54 15.97
C SER A 39 4.48 18.03 15.67
N PRO A 40 5.54 18.82 15.39
CA PRO A 40 5.39 20.24 15.08
C PRO A 40 4.38 20.56 13.98
N ALA A 41 4.28 19.66 12.97
CA ALA A 41 3.31 19.82 11.88
C ALA A 41 1.87 19.65 12.37
N TYR A 42 1.63 18.69 13.26
CA TYR A 42 0.30 18.51 13.85
C TYR A 42 -0.02 19.52 14.93
N THR A 43 0.97 20.06 15.66
CA THR A 43 0.76 21.22 16.56
C THR A 43 0.15 22.38 15.80
N GLU A 44 0.61 22.64 14.57
CA GLU A 44 0.05 23.71 13.71
C GLU A 44 -1.28 23.29 13.07
N LEU A 45 -1.32 22.11 12.45
CA LEU A 45 -2.49 21.65 11.67
C LEU A 45 -3.73 21.47 12.55
N LEU A 46 -3.55 21.01 13.78
CA LEU A 46 -4.61 20.76 14.75
C LEU A 46 -4.69 21.87 15.82
N SER A 47 -4.17 23.06 15.52
CA SER A 47 -4.25 24.22 16.43
C SER A 47 -5.70 24.55 16.77
N GLY A 48 -6.01 24.66 18.07
CA GLY A 48 -7.36 24.93 18.55
C GLY A 48 -8.30 23.72 18.62
N VAL A 49 -7.86 22.53 18.19
CA VAL A 49 -8.62 21.28 18.36
C VAL A 49 -8.47 20.81 19.80
N ASP A 50 -9.60 20.58 20.48
CA ASP A 50 -9.62 19.84 21.74
C ASP A 50 -9.55 18.34 21.46
N ALA A 51 -8.37 17.75 21.66
CA ALA A 51 -8.15 16.33 21.44
C ALA A 51 -9.12 15.44 22.24
N GLY A 52 -9.50 15.87 23.45
CA GLY A 52 -10.43 15.15 24.31
C GLY A 52 -11.83 15.02 23.74
N SER A 53 -12.22 15.92 22.83
CA SER A 53 -13.52 15.90 22.15
C SER A 53 -13.58 14.92 20.96
N ILE A 54 -12.44 14.40 20.47
CA ILE A 54 -12.38 13.52 19.29
C ILE A 54 -12.65 12.07 19.68
N THR A 55 -13.89 11.78 20.05
CA THR A 55 -14.33 10.49 20.60
C THR A 55 -15.23 9.68 19.66
N SER A 56 -15.39 10.13 18.42
CA SER A 56 -16.30 9.50 17.45
C SER A 56 -15.79 9.69 16.02
N ARG A 57 -16.29 8.85 15.09
CA ARG A 57 -16.01 9.04 13.64
C ARG A 57 -16.49 10.41 13.13
N ALA A 58 -17.60 10.90 13.64
CA ALA A 58 -18.11 12.23 13.26
C ALA A 58 -17.14 13.33 13.71
N ALA A 59 -16.64 13.29 14.95
CA ALA A 59 -15.66 14.24 15.43
C ALA A 59 -14.33 14.11 14.67
N LEU A 60 -13.89 12.88 14.35
CA LEU A 60 -12.70 12.65 13.52
C LEU A 60 -12.86 13.27 12.13
N ALA A 61 -14.04 13.15 11.51
CA ALA A 61 -14.32 13.66 10.17
C ALA A 61 -14.22 15.19 10.06
N GLU A 62 -14.37 15.93 11.15
CA GLU A 62 -14.20 17.38 11.19
C GLU A 62 -12.72 17.81 11.17
N LEU A 63 -11.78 16.90 11.44
CA LEU A 63 -10.36 17.23 11.40
C LEU A 63 -9.88 17.40 9.95
N PRO A 64 -8.88 18.27 9.71
CA PRO A 64 -8.31 18.45 8.38
C PRO A 64 -7.65 17.17 7.85
N LEU A 65 -7.68 17.00 6.52
CA LEU A 65 -6.96 15.91 5.85
C LEU A 65 -5.45 16.17 5.82
N THR A 66 -4.68 15.17 6.17
CA THR A 66 -3.24 15.15 5.90
C THR A 66 -3.01 14.54 4.52
N ARG A 67 -2.38 15.28 3.59
CA ARG A 67 -2.14 14.81 2.23
C ARG A 67 -0.66 14.51 1.99
N LYS A 68 -0.37 13.51 1.17
CA LYS A 68 1.01 13.17 0.78
C LYS A 68 1.76 14.35 0.16
N SER A 69 1.10 15.17 -0.63
CA SER A 69 1.65 16.42 -1.17
C SER A 69 2.01 17.44 -0.09
N SER A 70 1.21 17.53 0.97
CA SER A 70 1.49 18.42 2.10
C SER A 70 2.70 17.96 2.90
N LEU A 71 2.87 16.64 3.10
CA LEU A 71 4.07 16.08 3.72
C LEU A 71 5.32 16.39 2.91
N ALA A 72 5.27 16.17 1.60
CA ALA A 72 6.39 16.45 0.70
C ALA A 72 6.75 17.95 0.70
N ALA A 73 5.76 18.84 0.64
CA ALA A 73 5.96 20.28 0.72
C ALA A 73 6.58 20.71 2.07
N ALA A 74 6.10 20.13 3.18
CA ALA A 74 6.66 20.41 4.51
C ALA A 74 8.10 19.93 4.63
N GLN A 75 8.44 18.76 4.10
CA GLN A 75 9.82 18.25 4.08
C GLN A 75 10.76 19.13 3.25
N ALA A 76 10.29 19.65 2.13
CA ALA A 76 11.06 20.54 1.29
C ALA A 76 11.26 21.93 1.94
N ALA A 77 10.21 22.48 2.57
CA ALA A 77 10.22 23.80 3.18
C ALA A 77 10.92 23.83 4.56
N ARG A 78 10.80 22.76 5.34
CA ARG A 78 11.25 22.69 6.74
C ARG A 78 12.41 21.72 6.92
N ARG A 79 13.46 21.84 6.12
CA ARG A 79 14.62 20.93 6.15
C ARG A 79 15.32 20.84 7.51
N ALA A 80 15.21 21.86 8.35
CA ALA A 80 15.71 21.86 9.72
C ALA A 80 14.91 20.93 10.65
N LEU A 81 13.64 20.66 10.33
CA LEU A 81 12.80 19.72 11.05
C LEU A 81 12.85 18.37 10.35
N ARG A 82 13.28 17.34 11.06
CA ARG A 82 13.31 15.99 10.51
C ARG A 82 11.92 15.58 10.02
N LEU A 83 11.85 15.08 8.77
CA LEU A 83 10.61 14.69 8.10
C LEU A 83 9.53 15.79 8.04
N GLY A 84 9.97 17.06 7.91
CA GLY A 84 9.05 18.20 7.84
C GLY A 84 8.25 18.46 9.12
N GLY A 85 8.64 17.82 10.24
CA GLY A 85 7.97 17.93 11.53
C GLY A 85 6.78 16.99 11.72
N TYR A 86 6.55 16.00 10.85
CA TYR A 86 5.46 15.02 11.00
C TYR A 86 5.81 13.82 11.88
N ALA A 87 7.09 13.47 12.01
CA ALA A 87 7.50 12.40 12.91
C ALA A 87 7.53 12.85 14.36
N ALA A 88 7.12 11.97 15.27
CA ALA A 88 7.33 12.09 16.69
C ALA A 88 8.62 11.37 17.08
N GLY A 89 9.51 12.05 17.81
CA GLY A 89 10.76 11.47 18.30
C GLY A 89 11.84 11.25 17.22
N ALA A 90 12.77 10.33 17.49
CA ALA A 90 13.91 10.01 16.64
C ALA A 90 13.71 8.63 15.98
N PRO A 91 13.41 8.55 14.68
CA PRO A 91 13.20 7.28 14.02
C PRO A 91 14.50 6.46 13.95
N ARG A 92 14.39 5.13 14.08
CA ARG A 92 15.52 4.20 13.97
C ARG A 92 16.00 4.09 12.53
N ARG A 93 15.06 4.03 11.58
CA ARG A 93 15.31 4.02 10.13
C ARG A 93 14.43 5.05 9.43
N ILE A 94 14.93 5.60 8.34
CA ILE A 94 14.18 6.49 7.45
C ILE A 94 14.24 5.87 6.06
N PHE A 95 13.10 5.81 5.42
CA PHE A 95 12.93 5.32 4.07
C PHE A 95 12.53 6.44 3.12
N GLN A 96 12.59 6.18 1.84
CA GLN A 96 12.19 7.10 0.80
C GLN A 96 11.16 6.42 -0.12
N SER A 97 10.01 7.05 -0.28
CA SER A 97 9.04 6.70 -1.32
C SER A 97 9.09 7.70 -2.49
N PRO A 98 8.51 7.33 -3.66
CA PRO A 98 8.47 8.24 -4.80
C PRO A 98 7.82 9.57 -4.47
N GLY A 99 8.50 10.67 -4.88
CA GLY A 99 8.05 12.05 -4.65
C GLY A 99 9.17 13.08 -4.65
N PRO A 100 10.41 13.00 -4.05
CA PRO A 100 10.73 12.08 -2.96
C PRO A 100 10.02 12.47 -1.66
N LEU A 101 9.57 11.47 -0.94
CA LEU A 101 9.02 11.63 0.41
C LEU A 101 9.77 10.70 1.36
N TYR A 102 10.20 11.23 2.51
CA TYR A 102 10.90 10.47 3.52
C TYR A 102 9.93 10.06 4.63
N GLU A 103 9.99 8.80 5.03
CA GLU A 103 9.08 8.20 6.00
C GLU A 103 9.88 7.47 7.08
N PRO A 104 9.51 7.63 8.36
CA PRO A 104 10.17 6.90 9.43
C PRO A 104 9.69 5.45 9.46
N GLU A 105 10.53 4.55 9.94
CA GLU A 105 10.04 3.30 10.47
C GLU A 105 9.10 3.59 11.64
N PRO A 106 7.86 3.07 11.65
CA PRO A 106 6.95 3.29 12.76
C PRO A 106 7.54 2.76 14.06
N GLU A 107 7.33 3.47 15.16
CA GLU A 107 7.63 2.95 16.49
C GLU A 107 6.51 2.00 16.90
N ALA A 108 6.86 0.81 17.35
CA ALA A 108 5.92 -0.17 17.88
C ALA A 108 6.57 -1.04 18.95
N GLU A 109 5.75 -1.53 19.85
CA GLU A 109 6.11 -2.66 20.68
C GLU A 109 6.13 -3.94 19.81
N GLY A 110 7.22 -4.71 19.90
CA GLY A 110 7.38 -5.96 19.16
C GLY A 110 8.15 -5.84 17.84
N LEU A 111 7.99 -6.84 16.99
CA LEU A 111 8.84 -7.07 15.81
C LEU A 111 8.23 -6.57 14.51
N ASP A 112 6.95 -6.18 14.48
CA ASP A 112 6.21 -5.81 13.27
C ASP A 112 5.58 -4.42 13.37
N PRO A 113 6.38 -3.36 13.22
CA PRO A 113 5.90 -1.99 13.32
C PRO A 113 4.89 -1.60 12.23
N TRP A 114 4.85 -2.35 11.12
CA TRP A 114 3.91 -2.11 10.03
C TRP A 114 2.67 -3.03 10.05
N ARG A 115 2.56 -3.94 11.02
CA ARG A 115 1.41 -4.84 11.25
C ARG A 115 1.16 -5.87 10.14
N VAL A 116 2.20 -6.18 9.34
CA VAL A 116 2.08 -7.03 8.14
C VAL A 116 1.95 -8.52 8.49
N ALA A 117 2.37 -8.94 9.69
CA ALA A 117 2.26 -10.32 10.16
C ALA A 117 0.83 -10.88 10.03
N ARG A 118 -0.18 -10.05 10.29
CA ARG A 118 -1.59 -10.41 10.16
C ARG A 118 -1.97 -10.79 8.73
N ALA A 119 -1.52 -10.01 7.75
CA ALA A 119 -1.75 -10.29 6.33
C ALA A 119 -1.02 -11.56 5.87
N LEU A 120 0.23 -11.74 6.30
CA LEU A 120 1.02 -12.94 6.02
C LEU A 120 0.37 -14.20 6.61
N HIS A 121 -0.10 -14.11 7.86
CA HIS A 121 -0.84 -15.19 8.50
C HIS A 121 -2.14 -15.53 7.76
N ALA A 122 -2.92 -14.52 7.36
CA ALA A 122 -4.16 -14.71 6.58
C ALA A 122 -3.89 -15.33 5.21
N ALA A 123 -2.73 -15.06 4.59
CA ALA A 123 -2.27 -15.71 3.37
C ALA A 123 -1.81 -17.17 3.58
N GLY A 124 -1.82 -17.66 4.82
CA GLY A 124 -1.45 -19.04 5.14
C GLY A 124 0.03 -19.27 5.42
N ILE A 125 0.81 -18.21 5.62
CA ILE A 125 2.22 -18.31 6.01
C ILE A 125 2.31 -18.55 7.53
N ARG A 126 3.19 -19.44 7.95
CA ARG A 126 3.28 -19.92 9.34
C ARG A 126 4.72 -19.93 9.85
N ALA A 127 4.86 -20.02 11.18
CA ALA A 127 6.15 -20.18 11.85
C ALA A 127 6.95 -21.36 11.27
N GLY A 128 8.25 -21.21 11.18
CA GLY A 128 9.16 -22.23 10.66
C GLY A 128 9.23 -22.35 9.14
N GLN A 129 8.37 -21.65 8.39
CA GLN A 129 8.44 -21.60 6.94
C GLN A 129 9.47 -20.59 6.46
N LEU A 130 10.01 -20.80 5.25
CA LEU A 130 10.86 -19.85 4.53
C LEU A 130 10.03 -19.10 3.50
N ALA A 131 10.12 -17.79 3.50
CA ALA A 131 9.52 -16.92 2.49
C ALA A 131 10.57 -16.19 1.65
N HIS A 132 10.42 -16.20 0.33
CA HIS A 132 11.19 -15.36 -0.58
C HIS A 132 10.56 -13.95 -0.62
N VAL A 133 11.34 -12.92 -0.26
CA VAL A 133 10.87 -11.53 -0.26
C VAL A 133 11.31 -10.84 -1.55
N GLY A 134 10.35 -10.62 -2.45
CA GLY A 134 10.53 -9.99 -3.76
C GLY A 134 10.11 -8.51 -3.75
N PHE A 135 10.44 -7.77 -2.69
CA PHE A 135 10.31 -6.31 -2.61
C PHE A 135 11.68 -5.64 -2.48
N SER A 136 11.77 -4.39 -2.94
CA SER A 136 13.01 -3.62 -2.79
C SER A 136 13.35 -3.42 -1.31
N TYR A 137 14.62 -3.59 -1.00
CA TYR A 137 15.27 -3.19 0.24
C TYR A 137 16.03 -1.86 0.09
N HIS A 138 16.08 -1.34 -1.14
CA HIS A 138 16.84 -0.14 -1.46
C HIS A 138 15.90 1.08 -1.43
N LEU A 139 16.17 1.99 -0.53
CA LEU A 139 15.43 3.23 -0.24
C LEU A 139 14.04 3.01 0.36
N THR A 140 13.20 2.14 -0.20
CA THR A 140 11.80 1.95 0.21
C THR A 140 11.66 0.98 1.38
N PRO A 141 10.59 1.06 2.19
CA PRO A 141 10.41 0.17 3.34
C PRO A 141 9.86 -1.22 2.98
N ALA A 142 9.43 -1.46 1.73
CA ALA A 142 8.59 -2.61 1.40
C ALA A 142 9.21 -3.98 1.74
N GLY A 143 10.51 -4.18 1.42
CA GLY A 143 11.23 -5.41 1.81
C GLY A 143 11.33 -5.56 3.33
N ALA A 144 11.70 -4.47 4.02
CA ALA A 144 11.81 -4.44 5.47
C ALA A 144 10.46 -4.67 6.18
N MET A 145 9.36 -4.21 5.59
CA MET A 145 8.01 -4.44 6.12
C MET A 145 7.66 -5.94 6.10
N MET A 146 7.88 -6.60 4.97
CA MET A 146 7.60 -8.04 4.85
C MET A 146 8.50 -8.86 5.77
N GLU A 147 9.78 -8.53 5.85
CA GLU A 147 10.72 -9.18 6.76
C GLU A 147 10.32 -9.03 8.23
N ALA A 148 9.89 -7.83 8.64
CA ALA A 148 9.41 -7.58 10.00
C ALA A 148 8.19 -8.46 10.32
N GLY A 149 7.21 -8.53 9.43
CA GLY A 149 6.03 -9.36 9.59
C GLY A 149 6.36 -10.86 9.62
N LEU A 150 7.24 -11.34 8.73
CA LEU A 150 7.69 -12.74 8.74
C LEU A 150 8.39 -13.10 10.04
N ARG A 151 9.28 -12.23 10.53
CA ARG A 151 9.96 -12.42 11.80
C ARG A 151 8.97 -12.47 12.97
N ALA A 152 7.95 -11.61 12.98
CA ALA A 152 6.90 -11.63 14.01
C ALA A 152 6.07 -12.91 13.98
N LEU A 153 5.89 -13.53 12.81
CA LEU A 153 5.28 -14.86 12.67
C LEU A 153 6.20 -16.01 13.08
N GLY A 154 7.50 -15.78 13.28
CA GLY A 154 8.47 -16.85 13.46
C GLY A 154 8.84 -17.58 12.17
N ALA A 155 8.61 -16.95 11.01
CA ALA A 155 9.01 -17.44 9.69
C ALA A 155 10.39 -16.84 9.29
N ALA A 156 11.15 -17.61 8.52
CA ALA A 156 12.40 -17.14 7.93
C ALA A 156 12.14 -16.35 6.64
N SER A 157 13.01 -15.38 6.32
CA SER A 157 12.96 -14.62 5.08
C SER A 157 14.24 -14.76 4.28
N PHE A 158 14.11 -14.88 2.95
CA PHE A 158 15.20 -14.67 2.01
C PHE A 158 15.02 -13.31 1.35
N PRO A 159 15.93 -12.33 1.55
CA PRO A 159 15.79 -10.97 1.05
C PRO A 159 16.16 -10.86 -0.44
N GLY A 160 15.37 -11.44 -1.33
CA GLY A 160 15.60 -11.47 -2.76
C GLY A 160 15.64 -10.09 -3.43
N GLY A 161 14.84 -9.17 -2.92
CA GLY A 161 14.79 -7.81 -3.45
C GLY A 161 14.11 -7.72 -4.81
N VAL A 162 14.58 -6.79 -5.65
CA VAL A 162 14.11 -6.59 -7.02
C VAL A 162 15.28 -6.66 -8.00
N GLY A 163 15.01 -7.02 -9.26
CA GLY A 163 16.06 -7.27 -10.27
C GLY A 163 16.80 -8.60 -10.04
N ASN A 164 17.93 -8.80 -10.72
CA ASN A 164 18.74 -10.01 -10.65
C ASN A 164 17.92 -11.32 -10.73
N THR A 165 16.98 -11.38 -11.67
CA THR A 165 15.97 -12.45 -11.76
C THR A 165 16.59 -13.85 -11.82
N GLU A 166 17.74 -13.99 -12.49
CA GLU A 166 18.44 -15.28 -12.57
C GLU A 166 18.97 -15.75 -11.21
N LEU A 167 19.57 -14.84 -10.42
CA LEU A 167 20.02 -15.17 -9.08
C LEU A 167 18.85 -15.45 -8.13
N GLN A 168 17.75 -14.75 -8.29
CA GLN A 168 16.54 -15.02 -7.51
C GLN A 168 15.94 -16.39 -7.86
N LEU A 169 15.92 -16.76 -9.15
CA LEU A 169 15.49 -18.08 -9.57
C LEU A 169 16.41 -19.17 -9.00
N GLN A 170 17.72 -18.97 -9.07
CA GLN A 170 18.69 -19.90 -8.46
C GLN A 170 18.41 -20.08 -6.96
N ALA A 171 18.20 -18.99 -6.23
CA ALA A 171 17.87 -19.06 -4.80
C ALA A 171 16.55 -19.79 -4.53
N LEU A 172 15.52 -19.60 -5.38
CA LEU A 172 14.25 -20.34 -5.27
C LEU A 172 14.45 -21.84 -5.48
N LEU A 173 15.32 -22.23 -6.41
CA LEU A 173 15.65 -23.64 -6.68
C LEU A 173 16.46 -24.29 -5.57
N ASP A 174 17.43 -23.56 -5.02
CA ASP A 174 18.33 -24.08 -3.99
C ASP A 174 17.64 -24.15 -2.61
N LEU A 175 16.90 -23.11 -2.25
CA LEU A 175 16.30 -22.95 -0.91
C LEU A 175 14.89 -23.52 -0.81
N GLN A 176 14.18 -23.69 -1.93
CA GLN A 176 12.82 -24.22 -2.01
C GLN A 176 11.87 -23.59 -0.97
N PRO A 177 11.68 -22.25 -0.96
CA PRO A 177 10.81 -21.60 0.00
C PRO A 177 9.34 -22.04 -0.15
N GLU A 178 8.61 -22.06 0.95
CA GLU A 178 7.19 -22.40 0.97
C GLU A 178 6.30 -21.20 0.59
N ALA A 179 6.84 -19.98 0.77
CA ALA A 179 6.07 -18.75 0.59
C ALA A 179 6.85 -17.70 -0.23
N TYR A 180 6.08 -16.76 -0.79
CA TYR A 180 6.55 -15.55 -1.43
C TYR A 180 5.88 -14.32 -0.82
N ALA A 181 6.61 -13.22 -0.65
CA ALA A 181 6.08 -11.93 -0.28
C ALA A 181 6.68 -10.86 -1.19
N GLY A 182 5.89 -10.28 -2.12
CA GLY A 182 6.47 -9.39 -3.13
C GLY A 182 5.43 -8.80 -4.08
N THR A 183 5.89 -8.24 -5.21
CA THR A 183 4.97 -7.79 -6.25
C THR A 183 4.44 -8.97 -7.07
N PRO A 184 3.18 -8.91 -7.54
CA PRO A 184 2.63 -9.97 -8.39
C PRO A 184 3.37 -10.10 -9.72
N SER A 185 3.88 -9.00 -10.28
CA SER A 185 4.66 -9.02 -11.53
C SER A 185 5.97 -9.80 -11.40
N LEU A 186 6.72 -9.60 -10.30
CA LEU A 186 7.96 -10.34 -10.07
C LEU A 186 7.69 -11.82 -9.81
N LEU A 187 6.65 -12.16 -9.04
CA LEU A 187 6.25 -13.57 -8.84
C LEU A 187 5.95 -14.24 -10.17
N ARG A 188 5.20 -13.56 -11.04
CA ARG A 188 4.91 -14.06 -12.39
C ARG A 188 6.18 -14.34 -13.19
N ILE A 189 7.09 -13.37 -13.26
CA ILE A 189 8.36 -13.50 -14.00
C ILE A 189 9.18 -14.70 -13.48
N LEU A 190 9.27 -14.87 -12.16
CA LEU A 190 10.02 -15.97 -11.55
C LEU A 190 9.42 -17.35 -11.89
N LEU A 191 8.08 -17.45 -11.85
CA LEU A 191 7.39 -18.69 -12.23
C LEU A 191 7.47 -19.00 -13.73
N GLU A 192 7.40 -17.98 -14.60
CA GLU A 192 7.58 -18.12 -16.03
C GLU A 192 8.98 -18.63 -16.36
N LYS A 193 10.02 -18.00 -15.79
CA LYS A 193 11.42 -18.43 -15.99
C LYS A 193 11.71 -19.82 -15.44
N ALA A 194 11.13 -20.17 -14.29
CA ALA A 194 11.23 -21.54 -13.78
C ALA A 194 10.65 -22.55 -14.79
N GLY A 195 9.46 -22.27 -15.32
CA GLY A 195 8.80 -23.11 -16.33
C GLY A 195 9.58 -23.23 -17.64
N GLU A 196 10.10 -22.11 -18.16
CA GLU A 196 10.95 -22.07 -19.36
C GLU A 196 12.23 -22.91 -19.19
N GLY A 197 12.81 -22.89 -17.99
CA GLY A 197 13.95 -23.72 -17.63
C GLY A 197 13.62 -25.18 -17.32
N GLY A 198 12.37 -25.60 -17.39
CA GLY A 198 11.91 -26.94 -17.02
C GLY A 198 11.99 -27.23 -15.51
N HIS A 199 12.08 -26.19 -14.68
CA HIS A 199 12.18 -26.29 -13.23
C HIS A 199 10.80 -26.21 -12.56
N ALA A 200 10.62 -26.99 -11.49
CA ALA A 200 9.45 -26.92 -10.64
C ALA A 200 9.80 -26.32 -9.27
N LEU A 201 8.85 -25.56 -8.73
CA LEU A 201 8.93 -25.00 -7.37
C LEU A 201 7.84 -25.61 -6.47
N PRO A 202 7.91 -26.93 -6.18
CA PRO A 202 6.80 -27.68 -5.59
C PRO A 202 6.47 -27.26 -4.16
N ARG A 203 7.41 -26.64 -3.46
CA ARG A 203 7.18 -26.14 -2.09
C ARG A 203 6.58 -24.75 -2.07
N LEU A 204 6.71 -23.95 -3.12
CA LEU A 204 6.14 -22.61 -3.19
C LEU A 204 4.62 -22.69 -3.36
N ARG A 205 3.89 -22.58 -2.26
CA ARG A 205 2.44 -22.78 -2.19
C ARG A 205 1.65 -21.55 -1.81
N ARG A 206 2.27 -20.56 -1.16
CA ARG A 206 1.62 -19.37 -0.62
C ARG A 206 2.29 -18.11 -1.12
N ALA A 207 1.50 -17.10 -1.41
CA ALA A 207 2.05 -15.78 -1.71
C ALA A 207 1.19 -14.69 -1.06
N LEU A 208 1.87 -13.67 -0.48
CA LEU A 208 1.27 -12.38 -0.18
C LEU A 208 1.80 -11.37 -1.20
N VAL A 209 0.90 -10.80 -2.00
CA VAL A 209 1.28 -9.84 -3.05
C VAL A 209 0.73 -8.46 -2.75
N SER A 210 1.51 -7.42 -3.07
CA SER A 210 1.13 -6.02 -2.87
C SER A 210 1.91 -5.09 -3.81
N GLY A 211 1.61 -3.80 -3.72
CA GLY A 211 2.33 -2.76 -4.45
C GLY A 211 1.88 -2.56 -5.89
N GLU A 212 1.18 -3.52 -6.47
CA GLU A 212 0.63 -3.50 -7.82
C GLU A 212 -0.76 -4.14 -7.83
N ALA A 213 -1.53 -3.89 -8.89
CA ALA A 213 -2.79 -4.59 -9.08
C ALA A 213 -2.55 -6.10 -9.32
N CYS A 214 -3.37 -6.94 -8.69
CA CYS A 214 -3.38 -8.38 -8.94
C CYS A 214 -4.80 -8.79 -9.37
N PRO A 215 -5.14 -8.68 -10.67
CA PRO A 215 -6.47 -8.98 -11.15
C PRO A 215 -6.80 -10.47 -10.99
N PRO A 216 -8.10 -10.84 -11.01
CA PRO A 216 -8.54 -12.23 -10.84
C PRO A 216 -7.89 -13.21 -11.83
N ALA A 217 -7.66 -12.78 -13.07
CA ALA A 217 -6.97 -13.60 -14.08
C ALA A 217 -5.53 -13.95 -13.66
N LEU A 218 -4.80 -13.00 -13.08
CA LEU A 218 -3.44 -13.25 -12.58
C LEU A 218 -3.44 -14.15 -11.34
N THR A 219 -4.41 -13.98 -10.43
CA THR A 219 -4.59 -14.88 -9.29
C THR A 219 -4.90 -16.32 -9.74
N ALA A 220 -5.77 -16.49 -10.74
CA ALA A 220 -6.06 -17.80 -11.34
C ALA A 220 -4.80 -18.40 -11.98
N TRP A 221 -4.03 -17.62 -12.71
CA TRP A 221 -2.77 -18.03 -13.33
C TRP A 221 -1.73 -18.55 -12.30
N PHE A 222 -1.65 -17.93 -11.12
CA PHE A 222 -0.83 -18.42 -10.00
C PHE A 222 -1.37 -19.74 -9.46
N ALA A 223 -2.69 -19.84 -9.27
CA ALA A 223 -3.34 -21.06 -8.75
C ALA A 223 -3.12 -22.27 -9.67
N GLU A 224 -3.16 -22.10 -10.98
CA GLU A 224 -2.83 -23.14 -11.98
C GLU A 224 -1.40 -23.67 -11.81
N ARG A 225 -0.48 -22.86 -11.24
CA ARG A 225 0.91 -23.23 -10.94
C ARG A 225 1.13 -23.66 -9.50
N GLY A 226 0.04 -23.90 -8.78
CA GLY A 226 0.04 -24.39 -7.40
C GLY A 226 0.35 -23.34 -6.34
N VAL A 227 0.36 -22.05 -6.69
CA VAL A 227 0.60 -20.92 -5.77
C VAL A 227 -0.71 -20.22 -5.46
N ASP A 228 -1.12 -20.30 -4.20
CA ASP A 228 -2.30 -19.60 -3.69
C ASP A 228 -1.92 -18.19 -3.24
N ALA A 229 -2.15 -17.18 -4.09
CA ALA A 229 -1.75 -15.81 -3.87
C ALA A 229 -2.87 -14.98 -3.24
N PHE A 230 -2.54 -14.20 -2.21
CA PHE A 230 -3.40 -13.28 -1.49
C PHE A 230 -2.87 -11.85 -1.65
N GLN A 231 -3.77 -10.88 -1.61
CA GLN A 231 -3.41 -9.47 -1.73
C GLN A 231 -3.43 -8.76 -0.38
N CYS A 232 -2.56 -7.76 -0.20
CA CYS A 232 -2.78 -6.77 0.83
C CYS A 232 -2.67 -5.34 0.27
N TYR A 233 -3.36 -4.43 0.95
CA TYR A 233 -3.28 -3.01 0.73
C TYR A 233 -2.43 -2.40 1.83
N ALA A 234 -1.27 -1.91 1.46
CA ALA A 234 -0.30 -1.28 2.35
C ALA A 234 0.38 -0.11 1.65
N THR A 235 0.80 0.89 2.41
CA THR A 235 1.61 2.00 1.91
C THR A 235 2.87 2.18 2.75
N ALA A 236 3.87 2.86 2.19
CA ALA A 236 5.10 3.17 2.91
C ALA A 236 4.86 4.02 4.16
N ASP A 237 3.86 4.93 4.08
CA ASP A 237 3.50 5.86 5.14
C ASP A 237 2.76 5.16 6.30
N LEU A 238 1.82 4.27 5.98
CA LEU A 238 0.83 3.74 6.91
C LEU A 238 1.10 2.30 7.36
N GLY A 239 1.93 1.55 6.62
CA GLY A 239 2.02 0.11 6.78
C GLY A 239 0.78 -0.59 6.23
N LEU A 240 0.37 -1.70 6.87
CA LEU A 240 -0.82 -2.46 6.48
C LEU A 240 -2.09 -1.65 6.75
N ILE A 241 -2.97 -1.59 5.75
CA ILE A 241 -4.28 -0.98 5.85
C ILE A 241 -5.37 -2.06 5.82
N ALA A 242 -5.27 -2.99 4.85
CA ALA A 242 -6.24 -4.07 4.71
C ALA A 242 -5.63 -5.27 3.98
N TYR A 243 -6.22 -6.45 4.13
CA TYR A 243 -5.68 -7.69 3.59
C TYR A 243 -6.78 -8.67 3.18
N GLN A 244 -6.49 -9.45 2.16
CA GLN A 244 -7.34 -10.52 1.68
C GLN A 244 -7.28 -11.73 2.62
N THR A 245 -8.39 -12.43 2.72
CA THR A 245 -8.54 -13.64 3.55
C THR A 245 -8.93 -14.82 2.67
N PRO A 246 -8.95 -16.05 3.17
CA PRO A 246 -9.41 -17.21 2.41
C PRO A 246 -10.82 -17.09 1.82
N ALA A 247 -11.67 -16.20 2.35
CA ALA A 247 -12.99 -15.91 1.79
C ALA A 247 -12.94 -15.25 0.40
N ARG A 248 -11.82 -14.62 0.03
CA ARG A 248 -11.63 -13.90 -1.26
C ARG A 248 -12.64 -12.78 -1.53
N GLU A 249 -13.33 -12.29 -0.51
CA GLU A 249 -14.35 -11.25 -0.58
C GLU A 249 -13.85 -9.94 0.02
N GLY A 250 -13.22 -9.12 -0.81
CA GLY A 250 -12.64 -7.83 -0.39
C GLY A 250 -11.41 -7.99 0.48
N LEU A 251 -11.02 -6.88 1.11
CA LEU A 251 -9.87 -6.79 2.01
C LEU A 251 -10.36 -6.40 3.41
N VAL A 252 -10.08 -7.21 4.42
CA VAL A 252 -10.39 -6.93 5.82
C VAL A 252 -9.45 -5.86 6.33
N VAL A 253 -9.97 -4.81 6.96
CA VAL A 253 -9.19 -3.71 7.53
C VAL A 253 -8.34 -4.21 8.70
N ASP A 254 -7.12 -3.70 8.82
CA ASP A 254 -6.22 -3.99 9.94
C ASP A 254 -6.76 -3.41 11.27
N GLU A 255 -6.44 -4.07 12.37
CA GLU A 255 -6.94 -3.73 13.72
C GLU A 255 -6.27 -2.48 14.33
N GLY A 256 -5.15 -2.01 13.77
CA GLY A 256 -4.36 -0.88 14.25
C GLY A 256 -4.60 0.43 13.50
N VAL A 257 -5.63 0.50 12.65
CA VAL A 257 -5.96 1.71 11.88
C VAL A 257 -7.46 2.01 11.90
N ILE A 258 -7.79 3.29 11.75
CA ILE A 258 -9.16 3.75 11.51
C ILE A 258 -9.23 4.15 10.03
N VAL A 259 -10.11 3.51 9.28
CA VAL A 259 -10.33 3.80 7.85
C VAL A 259 -11.65 4.53 7.68
N GLU A 260 -11.60 5.61 6.90
CA GLU A 260 -12.73 6.37 6.38
C GLU A 260 -12.72 6.28 4.85
N ILE A 261 -13.89 6.26 4.22
CA ILE A 261 -14.04 6.49 2.79
C ILE A 261 -14.70 7.84 2.62
N VAL A 262 -14.02 8.76 1.94
CA VAL A 262 -14.45 10.15 1.86
C VAL A 262 -14.60 10.61 0.42
N ARG A 263 -15.38 11.65 0.20
CA ARG A 263 -15.51 12.31 -1.09
C ARG A 263 -14.18 12.99 -1.46
N PRO A 264 -13.57 12.66 -2.60
CA PRO A 264 -12.36 13.32 -3.05
C PRO A 264 -12.54 14.85 -3.12
N GLY A 265 -11.56 15.58 -2.58
CA GLY A 265 -11.60 17.06 -2.56
C GLY A 265 -12.21 17.64 -1.29
N SER A 266 -13.43 17.27 -0.89
CA SER A 266 -14.07 17.81 0.34
C SER A 266 -13.60 17.09 1.62
N GLY A 267 -13.31 15.80 1.56
CA GLY A 267 -12.97 15.00 2.74
C GLY A 267 -14.18 14.58 3.59
N GLU A 268 -15.40 14.82 3.10
CA GLU A 268 -16.63 14.39 3.76
C GLU A 268 -16.82 12.86 3.63
N PRO A 269 -17.17 12.16 4.71
CA PRO A 269 -17.46 10.72 4.62
C PRO A 269 -18.60 10.42 3.63
N VAL A 270 -18.43 9.36 2.86
CA VAL A 270 -19.46 8.85 1.95
C VAL A 270 -20.27 7.73 2.63
N ARG A 271 -21.39 7.35 2.01
CA ARG A 271 -22.20 6.22 2.50
C ARG A 271 -21.49 4.89 2.23
N ASP A 272 -21.77 3.90 3.05
CA ASP A 272 -21.29 2.54 2.83
C ASP A 272 -21.67 2.05 1.43
N GLY A 273 -20.69 1.46 0.74
CA GLY A 273 -20.83 1.01 -0.64
C GLY A 273 -20.57 2.07 -1.72
N GLU A 274 -20.56 3.36 -1.37
CA GLU A 274 -20.17 4.44 -2.28
C GLU A 274 -18.64 4.48 -2.41
N VAL A 275 -18.16 4.74 -3.63
CA VAL A 275 -16.73 4.86 -3.91
C VAL A 275 -16.22 6.22 -3.49
N GLY A 276 -15.13 6.25 -2.75
CA GLY A 276 -14.45 7.47 -2.31
C GLY A 276 -12.96 7.27 -2.07
N GLU A 277 -12.29 8.32 -1.67
CA GLU A 277 -10.87 8.31 -1.31
C GLU A 277 -10.68 7.62 0.05
N VAL A 278 -9.70 6.72 0.11
CA VAL A 278 -9.32 6.06 1.35
C VAL A 278 -8.52 7.03 2.22
N VAL A 279 -9.03 7.29 3.40
CA VAL A 279 -8.38 8.11 4.44
C VAL A 279 -8.11 7.24 5.65
N VAL A 280 -6.91 7.34 6.21
CA VAL A 280 -6.47 6.47 7.30
C VAL A 280 -5.91 7.27 8.46
N THR A 281 -6.33 6.94 9.65
CA THR A 281 -5.72 7.40 10.89
C THR A 281 -4.99 6.22 11.54
N THR A 282 -3.67 6.37 11.80
CA THR A 282 -2.88 5.37 12.49
C THR A 282 -2.91 5.59 14.00
N LEU A 283 -2.78 4.51 14.76
CA LEU A 283 -2.58 4.56 16.20
C LEU A 283 -1.10 4.37 16.59
N SER A 284 -0.18 4.60 15.65
CA SER A 284 1.26 4.51 15.85
C SER A 284 1.79 5.79 16.53
N PRO A 285 2.52 5.70 17.66
CA PRO A 285 3.03 6.88 18.33
C PRO A 285 4.22 7.54 17.60
N GLY A 286 5.09 6.78 16.94
CA GLY A 286 6.28 7.32 16.29
C GLY A 286 6.00 8.09 15.00
N TYR A 287 4.90 7.76 14.32
CA TYR A 287 4.43 8.44 13.12
C TYR A 287 2.90 8.56 13.15
N PRO A 288 2.38 9.51 13.93
CA PRO A 288 0.96 9.63 14.21
C PRO A 288 0.22 10.31 13.04
N LEU A 289 -0.04 9.57 11.96
CA LEU A 289 -0.78 10.11 10.82
C LEU A 289 -2.28 10.19 11.14
N ILE A 290 -2.80 11.41 11.22
CA ILE A 290 -4.22 11.70 11.45
C ILE A 290 -4.88 12.06 10.11
N ARG A 291 -5.96 11.34 9.75
CA ARG A 291 -6.72 11.52 8.51
C ARG A 291 -5.84 11.64 7.27
N PHE A 292 -4.93 10.70 7.10
CA PHE A 292 -4.02 10.66 5.95
C PHE A 292 -4.77 10.19 4.70
N ALA A 293 -4.90 11.09 3.72
CA ALA A 293 -5.51 10.82 2.43
C ALA A 293 -4.52 10.13 1.51
N THR A 294 -4.79 8.88 1.16
CA THR A 294 -3.88 8.02 0.40
C THR A 294 -3.84 8.37 -1.10
N GLY A 295 -4.87 9.06 -1.60
CA GLY A 295 -5.10 9.26 -3.02
C GLY A 295 -5.65 8.03 -3.74
N ASP A 296 -5.90 6.91 -3.05
CA ASP A 296 -6.51 5.71 -3.61
C ASP A 296 -8.02 5.70 -3.41
N LEU A 297 -8.74 5.12 -4.37
CA LEU A 297 -10.18 4.94 -4.30
C LEU A 297 -10.54 3.53 -3.83
N SER A 298 -11.53 3.43 -2.95
CA SER A 298 -12.15 2.18 -2.52
C SER A 298 -13.60 2.42 -2.10
N ALA A 299 -14.26 1.38 -1.60
CA ALA A 299 -15.58 1.46 -0.98
C ALA A 299 -15.67 0.46 0.16
N VAL A 300 -16.43 0.77 1.20
CA VAL A 300 -16.77 -0.20 2.25
C VAL A 300 -17.73 -1.26 1.68
N MET A 301 -17.44 -2.53 1.95
CA MET A 301 -18.34 -3.63 1.63
C MET A 301 -19.33 -3.89 2.76
N PRO A 302 -20.59 -4.17 2.45
CA PRO A 302 -21.58 -4.52 3.48
C PRO A 302 -21.32 -5.90 4.10
N GLY A 303 -21.79 -6.07 5.31
CA GLY A 303 -21.76 -7.34 6.03
C GLY A 303 -20.39 -7.78 6.52
N GLN A 304 -20.35 -8.88 7.25
CA GLN A 304 -19.14 -9.47 7.79
C GLN A 304 -18.44 -10.37 6.79
N SER A 305 -17.15 -10.63 7.00
CA SER A 305 -16.40 -11.58 6.17
C SER A 305 -16.86 -13.01 6.42
N PRO A 306 -17.11 -13.82 5.37
CA PRO A 306 -17.46 -15.24 5.52
C PRO A 306 -16.40 -16.08 6.25
N CYS A 307 -15.15 -15.58 6.33
CA CYS A 307 -14.08 -16.25 7.07
C CYS A 307 -14.17 -16.07 8.60
N GLY A 308 -15.18 -15.35 9.11
CA GLY A 308 -15.39 -15.11 10.54
C GLY A 308 -14.67 -13.88 11.11
N ARG A 309 -13.85 -13.16 10.30
CA ARG A 309 -13.29 -11.86 10.71
C ARG A 309 -14.40 -10.81 10.72
N THR A 310 -14.41 -10.01 11.77
CA THR A 310 -15.53 -9.11 12.08
C THR A 310 -15.25 -7.63 11.75
N ASN A 311 -14.03 -7.29 11.32
CA ASN A 311 -13.73 -5.93 10.92
C ASN A 311 -14.36 -5.60 9.56
N GLN A 312 -14.51 -4.30 9.28
CA GLN A 312 -15.02 -3.83 7.98
C GLN A 312 -14.13 -4.31 6.84
N ARG A 313 -14.72 -4.40 5.64
CA ARG A 313 -14.04 -4.82 4.43
C ARG A 313 -14.04 -3.71 3.39
N LEU A 314 -12.93 -3.57 2.68
CA LEU A 314 -12.80 -2.72 1.51
C LEU A 314 -12.95 -3.55 0.23
N ARG A 315 -13.51 -2.97 -0.84
CA ARG A 315 -13.57 -3.62 -2.16
C ARG A 315 -12.22 -3.90 -2.78
N GLY A 316 -11.16 -3.30 -2.23
CA GLY A 316 -9.83 -3.28 -2.79
C GLY A 316 -9.55 -1.95 -3.51
N TRP A 317 -8.48 -1.93 -4.30
CA TRP A 317 -8.08 -0.74 -5.04
C TRP A 317 -8.95 -0.54 -6.28
N LEU A 318 -9.62 0.61 -6.40
CA LEU A 318 -10.53 0.95 -7.50
C LEU A 318 -9.98 2.06 -8.41
N GLY A 319 -8.77 2.55 -8.14
CA GLY A 319 -8.13 3.61 -8.91
C GLY A 319 -7.50 4.69 -8.04
N ARG A 320 -7.10 5.80 -8.67
CA ARG A 320 -6.49 6.94 -7.99
C ARG A 320 -7.43 8.14 -7.98
N ALA A 321 -7.55 8.79 -6.81
CA ALA A 321 -8.34 10.01 -6.65
C ALA A 321 -7.69 11.24 -7.31
N ASP A 322 -6.37 11.24 -7.45
CA ASP A 322 -5.58 12.34 -8.01
C ASP A 322 -5.26 12.17 -9.52
N GLN A 323 -5.91 11.25 -10.18
CA GLN A 323 -5.69 10.89 -11.60
C GLN A 323 -4.28 10.38 -11.90
N SER A 324 -3.53 9.93 -10.91
CA SER A 324 -2.26 9.23 -11.16
C SER A 324 -2.51 7.80 -11.60
N ALA A 325 -1.71 7.31 -12.55
CA ALA A 325 -1.69 5.90 -12.92
C ALA A 325 -0.38 5.24 -12.45
N LYS A 326 -0.44 4.01 -11.97
CA LYS A 326 0.75 3.21 -11.68
C LYS A 326 1.05 2.33 -12.89
N VAL A 327 2.24 2.47 -13.45
CA VAL A 327 2.69 1.73 -14.63
C VAL A 327 4.01 1.05 -14.27
N ARG A 328 4.08 -0.27 -14.34
CA ARG A 328 5.29 -1.06 -14.02
C ARG A 328 5.96 -0.63 -12.69
N GLY A 329 5.15 -0.40 -11.66
CA GLY A 329 5.65 0.00 -10.33
C GLY A 329 5.94 1.49 -10.16
N MET A 330 5.93 2.31 -11.22
CA MET A 330 6.13 3.76 -11.16
C MET A 330 4.81 4.52 -11.32
N PHE A 331 4.68 5.64 -10.59
CA PHE A 331 3.51 6.51 -10.72
C PHE A 331 3.73 7.51 -11.85
N VAL A 332 2.72 7.64 -12.72
CA VAL A 332 2.63 8.70 -13.73
C VAL A 332 1.52 9.65 -13.32
N HIS A 333 1.85 10.92 -13.15
CA HIS A 333 0.95 11.97 -12.70
C HIS A 333 0.48 12.85 -13.86
N ALA A 334 -0.69 13.44 -13.72
CA ALA A 334 -1.22 14.41 -14.69
C ALA A 334 -0.22 15.55 -14.98
N GLY A 335 0.53 16.01 -13.96
CA GLY A 335 1.60 17.00 -14.14
C GLY A 335 2.72 16.55 -15.06
N GLN A 336 3.09 15.27 -15.08
CA GLN A 336 4.08 14.73 -16.02
C GLN A 336 3.55 14.71 -17.45
N VAL A 337 2.27 14.41 -17.64
CA VAL A 337 1.62 14.51 -18.96
C VAL A 337 1.62 15.96 -19.45
N ALA A 338 1.31 16.91 -18.57
CA ALA A 338 1.38 18.34 -18.91
C ALA A 338 2.82 18.77 -19.27
N GLU A 339 3.84 18.28 -18.56
CA GLU A 339 5.24 18.54 -18.90
C GLU A 339 5.64 17.97 -20.27
N VAL A 340 5.18 16.76 -20.62
CA VAL A 340 5.41 16.17 -21.95
C VAL A 340 4.82 17.05 -23.04
N LEU A 341 3.58 17.54 -22.85
CA LEU A 341 2.95 18.45 -23.81
C LEU A 341 3.73 19.77 -23.95
N ALA A 342 4.13 20.36 -22.84
CA ALA A 342 4.91 21.61 -22.85
C ALA A 342 6.25 21.46 -23.59
N ARG A 343 6.98 20.34 -23.37
CA ARG A 343 8.24 20.05 -24.08
C ARG A 343 8.04 19.88 -25.59
N CYS A 344 6.86 19.43 -26.01
CA CYS A 344 6.50 19.29 -27.42
C CYS A 344 5.75 20.52 -27.98
N SER A 345 5.67 21.64 -27.23
CA SER A 345 4.94 22.87 -27.59
C SER A 345 3.48 22.62 -27.96
N LEU A 346 2.82 21.66 -27.29
CA LEU A 346 1.43 21.31 -27.47
C LEU A 346 0.57 21.94 -26.37
N HIS A 347 -0.57 22.51 -26.75
CA HIS A 347 -1.53 23.18 -25.85
C HIS A 347 -2.91 22.51 -25.86
N GLY A 348 -3.07 21.39 -26.56
CA GLY A 348 -4.31 20.64 -26.66
C GLY A 348 -4.59 19.78 -25.43
N ARG A 349 -5.75 19.09 -25.43
CA ARG A 349 -6.07 18.11 -24.40
C ARG A 349 -5.23 16.85 -24.59
N ALA A 350 -4.85 16.23 -23.49
CA ALA A 350 -4.20 14.94 -23.51
C ALA A 350 -4.78 13.98 -22.49
N ARG A 351 -4.72 12.71 -22.83
CA ARG A 351 -5.13 11.62 -21.94
C ARG A 351 -4.11 10.49 -22.00
N LEU A 352 -3.55 10.16 -20.85
CA LEU A 352 -2.78 8.94 -20.72
C LEU A 352 -3.73 7.78 -20.41
N VAL A 353 -3.72 6.77 -21.26
CA VAL A 353 -4.47 5.52 -21.08
C VAL A 353 -3.44 4.46 -20.68
N VAL A 354 -3.71 3.79 -19.60
CA VAL A 354 -2.92 2.65 -19.12
C VAL A 354 -3.81 1.43 -19.19
N ASP A 355 -3.42 0.48 -20.02
CA ASP A 355 -4.08 -0.81 -20.18
C ASP A 355 -3.09 -1.91 -19.86
N GLY A 356 -3.55 -3.01 -19.30
CA GLY A 356 -2.71 -4.15 -19.04
C GLY A 356 -3.48 -5.35 -18.55
N GLU A 357 -3.09 -6.52 -19.04
CA GLU A 357 -3.52 -7.80 -18.52
C GLU A 357 -2.33 -8.52 -17.89
N LEU A 358 -2.58 -9.23 -16.79
CA LEU A 358 -1.59 -10.08 -16.14
C LEU A 358 -0.26 -9.36 -15.80
N ALA A 359 -0.34 -8.10 -15.32
CA ALA A 359 0.80 -7.25 -14.98
C ALA A 359 1.70 -6.86 -16.18
N ASN A 360 1.17 -6.92 -17.40
CA ASN A 360 1.85 -6.46 -18.61
C ASN A 360 1.27 -5.09 -19.03
N ASP A 361 1.60 -4.04 -18.25
CA ASP A 361 1.08 -2.71 -18.48
C ASP A 361 1.58 -2.12 -19.81
N SER A 362 0.65 -1.63 -20.60
CA SER A 362 0.90 -0.78 -21.77
C SER A 362 0.44 0.65 -21.50
N MET A 363 1.13 1.61 -22.07
CA MET A 363 0.84 3.02 -21.87
C MET A 363 0.67 3.72 -23.23
N CYS A 364 -0.46 4.37 -23.43
CA CYS A 364 -0.78 5.11 -24.64
C CYS A 364 -1.13 6.56 -24.28
N LEU A 365 -0.35 7.52 -24.77
CA LEU A 365 -0.66 8.94 -24.67
C LEU A 365 -1.49 9.37 -25.89
N ARG A 366 -2.73 9.79 -25.65
CA ARG A 366 -3.61 10.37 -26.66
C ARG A 366 -3.57 11.89 -26.53
N VAL A 367 -3.28 12.59 -27.62
CA VAL A 367 -3.13 14.05 -27.67
C VAL A 367 -4.03 14.61 -28.74
N GLU A 368 -4.77 15.68 -28.44
CA GLU A 368 -5.47 16.49 -29.46
C GLU A 368 -4.46 17.42 -30.15
N ALA A 369 -4.37 17.32 -31.47
CA ALA A 369 -3.56 18.22 -32.29
C ALA A 369 -4.31 18.51 -33.60
N ASP A 370 -4.41 19.79 -33.96
CA ASP A 370 -5.13 20.21 -35.18
C ASP A 370 -4.45 19.71 -36.47
N ALA A 371 -3.12 19.65 -36.49
CA ALA A 371 -2.34 19.07 -37.56
C ALA A 371 -1.04 18.48 -36.99
N PRO A 372 -0.88 17.14 -36.93
CA PRO A 372 0.34 16.55 -36.43
C PRO A 372 1.52 16.82 -37.37
N ALA A 373 2.56 17.49 -36.83
CA ALA A 373 3.80 17.69 -37.57
C ALA A 373 4.54 16.36 -37.80
N PRO A 374 5.28 16.20 -38.92
CA PRO A 374 6.12 15.03 -39.11
C PRO A 374 7.09 14.84 -37.94
N GLY A 375 7.16 13.61 -37.40
CA GLY A 375 8.01 13.28 -36.25
C GLY A 375 7.45 13.63 -34.86
N LEU A 376 6.23 14.19 -34.75
CA LEU A 376 5.62 14.52 -33.45
C LEU A 376 5.45 13.29 -32.56
N THR A 377 5.10 12.14 -33.13
CA THR A 377 4.95 10.88 -32.38
C THR A 377 6.26 10.48 -31.71
N ASP A 378 7.37 10.55 -32.42
CA ASP A 378 8.69 10.20 -31.89
C ASP A 378 9.14 11.20 -30.80
N GLN A 379 8.87 12.51 -30.98
CA GLN A 379 9.12 13.53 -29.98
C GLN A 379 8.30 13.29 -28.69
N LEU A 380 7.01 12.99 -28.84
CA LEU A 380 6.14 12.66 -27.69
C LEU A 380 6.60 11.41 -26.97
N GLN A 381 6.98 10.36 -27.70
CA GLN A 381 7.51 9.14 -27.10
C GLN A 381 8.83 9.38 -26.35
N ALA A 382 9.74 10.13 -26.94
CA ALA A 382 11.01 10.50 -26.30
C ALA A 382 10.78 11.32 -25.03
N ALA A 383 9.94 12.37 -25.11
CA ALA A 383 9.57 13.20 -23.97
C ALA A 383 8.88 12.38 -22.86
N LEU A 384 7.94 11.50 -23.23
CA LEU A 384 7.23 10.65 -22.28
C LEU A 384 8.19 9.71 -21.55
N ARG A 385 9.11 9.05 -22.26
CA ARG A 385 10.14 8.19 -21.66
C ARG A 385 11.07 8.96 -20.72
N ASP A 386 11.46 10.17 -21.13
CA ASP A 386 12.38 10.99 -20.30
C ASP A 386 11.68 11.50 -19.04
N VAL A 387 10.44 11.97 -19.13
CA VAL A 387 9.69 12.52 -18.00
C VAL A 387 9.22 11.40 -17.05
N THR A 388 8.76 10.26 -17.57
CA THR A 388 8.24 9.17 -16.75
C THR A 388 9.28 8.15 -16.32
N LYS A 389 10.46 8.13 -16.98
CA LYS A 389 11.50 7.11 -16.85
C LYS A 389 11.03 5.67 -17.17
N LEU A 390 9.88 5.54 -17.80
CA LEU A 390 9.33 4.26 -18.29
C LEU A 390 9.90 3.96 -19.70
N ARG A 391 10.28 2.69 -19.91
CA ARG A 391 10.80 2.19 -21.19
C ARG A 391 9.79 1.31 -21.90
#